data_d322b1f1a0592bb106339c890358715d
#
_entry.id   d322b1f1a0592bb106339c890358715d
#
_cell.length_a   1.000
_cell.length_b   1.000
_cell.length_c   1.000
_cell.angle_alpha   90.00
_cell.angle_beta   90.00
_cell.angle_gamma   90.00
#
_symmetry.space_group_name_H-M   'P 1'
#
loop_
_entity.id
_entity.type
_entity.pdbx_description
1 polymer ?
#
loop_
_entity_poly.entity_id
_entity_poly.type
_entity_poly.pdbx_seq_one_letter_code
_entity_poly.pdbx_strand_id
1 'polypeptide(L)'
;RGENSFFSNRTVNGVRDIMTLALEPGNAEAFMRVYSKFSLPIRRETAELAVSLYNAGKADSLIAALESASKEQPDWLRERLAELHDNFIALRTDTAREALDRIRYKMGYGGYVLKDSGDKERMYLLSILAAREKNTESFLQRLRELENISTENRTADSKLILSTIHSSKGLEYDRVIIIDALDGILPSVPCSGRLDEEQRETLEEERRFYVAATRAKNELILMTYPRQGTSTFIEQFFEKPKRSLGGLTRPNVTQKTLWAAKDYFPGTQVEHSVFGQGTITEVKGELATVIFRSGETKKLMLPICIGNGLLKLVKK
;
A
#
# COMPACT_ATOMS: atom_id res chain seq x y z
N ARG A 1 -17.84 -5.44 -11.63
CA ARG A 1 -17.89 -4.25 -12.53
C ARG A 1 -17.49 -3.07 -11.66
N GLY A 2 -16.19 -2.89 -11.46
CA GLY A 2 -15.67 -1.88 -10.55
C GLY A 2 -15.58 -0.53 -11.23
N GLU A 3 -16.35 0.43 -10.76
CA GLU A 3 -16.20 1.87 -11.03
C GLU A 3 -14.86 2.43 -10.55
N ASN A 4 -13.98 1.62 -9.98
CA ASN A 4 -12.65 1.98 -9.48
C ASN A 4 -11.53 1.39 -10.34
N SER A 5 -11.54 1.66 -11.65
CA SER A 5 -10.37 1.42 -12.47
C SER A 5 -9.19 2.26 -11.93
N PHE A 6 -8.00 1.69 -11.91
CA PHE A 6 -6.77 2.42 -11.53
C PHE A 6 -6.67 3.76 -12.25
N PHE A 7 -6.93 3.79 -13.55
CA PHE A 7 -6.82 4.97 -14.40
C PHE A 7 -7.96 5.99 -14.25
N SER A 8 -9.12 5.60 -13.69
CA SER A 8 -10.21 6.54 -13.39
C SER A 8 -10.13 7.12 -11.98
N ASN A 9 -9.14 6.70 -11.18
CA ASN A 9 -9.00 7.14 -9.81
C ASN A 9 -8.46 8.57 -9.70
N ARG A 10 -8.99 9.33 -8.73
CA ARG A 10 -8.63 10.73 -8.47
C ARG A 10 -7.14 10.94 -8.18
N THR A 11 -6.49 9.99 -7.48
CA THR A 11 -5.06 10.06 -7.13
C THR A 11 -4.21 9.94 -8.37
N VAL A 12 -4.49 8.97 -9.23
CA VAL A 12 -3.78 8.72 -10.49
C VAL A 12 -3.98 9.90 -11.46
N ASN A 13 -5.24 10.35 -11.63
CA ASN A 13 -5.55 11.47 -12.51
C ASN A 13 -4.91 12.78 -12.04
N GLY A 14 -4.87 13.02 -10.72
CA GLY A 14 -4.21 14.21 -10.20
C GLY A 14 -2.70 14.23 -10.46
N VAL A 15 -2.02 13.10 -10.33
CA VAL A 15 -0.60 12.97 -10.71
C VAL A 15 -0.41 13.22 -12.20
N ARG A 16 -1.26 12.63 -13.04
CA ARG A 16 -1.24 12.85 -14.52
C ARG A 16 -1.44 14.31 -14.86
N ASP A 17 -2.43 14.99 -14.26
CA ASP A 17 -2.73 16.39 -14.52
C ASP A 17 -1.56 17.30 -14.09
N ILE A 18 -0.94 17.05 -12.93
CA ILE A 18 0.21 17.81 -12.46
C ILE A 18 1.41 17.64 -13.41
N MET A 19 1.71 16.42 -13.81
CA MET A 19 2.78 16.14 -14.75
C MET A 19 2.50 16.72 -16.15
N THR A 20 1.26 16.62 -16.62
CA THR A 20 0.83 17.23 -17.88
C THR A 20 0.99 18.74 -17.83
N LEU A 21 0.57 19.40 -16.75
CA LEU A 21 0.75 20.84 -16.57
C LEU A 21 2.22 21.27 -16.52
N ALA A 22 3.11 20.42 -16.01
CA ALA A 22 4.56 20.69 -16.03
C ALA A 22 5.13 20.70 -17.45
N LEU A 23 4.68 19.77 -18.31
CA LEU A 23 5.13 19.67 -19.71
C LEU A 23 4.39 20.64 -20.63
N GLU A 24 3.14 20.92 -20.35
CA GLU A 24 2.26 21.82 -21.10
C GLU A 24 1.79 22.97 -20.17
N PRO A 25 2.63 24.00 -19.97
CA PRO A 25 2.40 25.04 -18.95
C PRO A 25 1.13 25.89 -19.15
N GLY A 26 0.55 25.82 -20.36
CA GLY A 26 -0.70 26.50 -20.73
C GLY A 26 -1.93 25.62 -20.70
N ASN A 27 -1.84 24.36 -20.24
CA ASN A 27 -2.98 23.45 -20.20
C ASN A 27 -3.98 23.86 -19.11
N ALA A 28 -4.93 24.74 -19.48
CA ALA A 28 -5.92 25.29 -18.55
C ALA A 28 -6.83 24.20 -17.97
N GLU A 29 -7.13 23.15 -18.72
CA GLU A 29 -7.96 22.04 -18.24
C GLU A 29 -7.28 21.27 -17.11
N ALA A 30 -6.01 20.86 -17.30
CA ALA A 30 -5.22 20.21 -16.27
C ALA A 30 -5.05 21.11 -15.05
N PHE A 31 -4.75 22.41 -15.27
CA PHE A 31 -4.63 23.41 -14.20
C PHE A 31 -5.89 23.52 -13.35
N MET A 32 -7.07 23.66 -13.98
CA MET A 32 -8.34 23.79 -13.26
C MET A 32 -8.74 22.51 -12.50
N ARG A 33 -8.18 21.35 -12.84
CA ARG A 33 -8.37 20.12 -12.07
C ARG A 33 -7.45 20.00 -10.86
N VAL A 34 -6.34 20.75 -10.81
CA VAL A 34 -5.31 20.55 -9.76
C VAL A 34 -5.02 21.78 -8.90
N TYR A 35 -5.41 23.01 -9.28
CA TYR A 35 -5.03 24.25 -8.57
C TYR A 35 -5.31 24.21 -7.07
N SER A 36 -6.38 23.55 -6.63
CA SER A 36 -6.78 23.43 -5.21
C SER A 36 -6.15 22.26 -4.46
N LYS A 37 -5.28 21.45 -5.13
CA LYS A 37 -4.78 20.18 -4.58
C LYS A 37 -3.38 20.27 -3.99
N PHE A 38 -2.79 21.46 -3.93
CA PHE A 38 -1.43 21.69 -3.42
C PHE A 38 -1.39 22.07 -1.94
N SER A 39 -2.48 21.84 -1.19
CA SER A 39 -2.60 22.25 0.22
C SER A 39 -2.43 23.76 0.43
N LEU A 40 -2.78 24.56 -0.57
CA LEU A 40 -2.79 26.02 -0.54
C LEU A 40 -4.23 26.52 -0.63
N PRO A 41 -4.60 27.60 0.09
CA PRO A 41 -5.95 28.16 0.10
C PRO A 41 -6.20 29.04 -1.15
N ILE A 42 -6.12 28.43 -2.33
CA ILE A 42 -6.35 29.11 -3.61
C ILE A 42 -7.83 29.07 -3.91
N ARG A 43 -8.46 30.24 -4.09
CA ARG A 43 -9.85 30.36 -4.47
C ARG A 43 -10.02 30.14 -5.98
N ARG A 44 -11.21 29.73 -6.37
CA ARG A 44 -11.53 29.47 -7.78
C ARG A 44 -11.40 30.73 -8.63
N GLU A 45 -11.84 31.86 -8.11
CA GLU A 45 -11.76 33.17 -8.80
C GLU A 45 -10.28 33.54 -9.09
N THR A 46 -9.36 33.24 -8.16
CA THR A 46 -7.92 33.47 -8.35
C THR A 46 -7.35 32.56 -9.45
N ALA A 47 -7.80 31.30 -9.50
CA ALA A 47 -7.39 30.37 -10.55
C ALA A 47 -7.93 30.80 -11.94
N GLU A 48 -9.19 31.25 -12.02
CA GLU A 48 -9.81 31.77 -13.25
C GLU A 48 -9.10 33.06 -13.71
N LEU A 49 -8.73 33.94 -12.78
CA LEU A 49 -7.91 35.11 -13.09
C LEU A 49 -6.53 34.73 -13.64
N ALA A 50 -5.89 33.70 -13.08
CA ALA A 50 -4.61 33.20 -13.59
C ALA A 50 -4.75 32.71 -15.04
N VAL A 51 -5.81 31.96 -15.37
CA VAL A 51 -6.09 31.54 -16.76
C VAL A 51 -6.26 32.77 -17.67
N SER A 52 -6.98 33.79 -17.23
CA SER A 52 -7.18 35.02 -17.98
C SER A 52 -5.88 35.77 -18.22
N LEU A 53 -5.01 35.86 -17.22
CA LEU A 53 -3.68 36.47 -17.32
C LEU A 53 -2.77 35.74 -18.29
N TYR A 54 -2.77 34.42 -18.23
CA TYR A 54 -2.01 33.58 -19.17
C TYR A 54 -2.50 33.79 -20.62
N ASN A 55 -3.80 33.72 -20.86
CA ASN A 55 -4.39 33.94 -22.17
C ASN A 55 -4.12 35.35 -22.74
N ALA A 56 -3.95 36.33 -21.85
CA ALA A 56 -3.56 37.70 -22.22
C ALA A 56 -2.05 37.87 -22.47
N GLY A 57 -1.27 36.78 -22.42
CA GLY A 57 0.18 36.81 -22.64
C GLY A 57 0.97 37.51 -21.51
N LYS A 58 0.40 37.61 -20.31
CA LYS A 58 1.02 38.28 -19.15
C LYS A 58 1.89 37.34 -18.28
N ALA A 59 1.97 36.06 -18.64
CA ALA A 59 2.76 35.06 -17.94
C ALA A 59 3.12 33.92 -18.88
N ASP A 60 4.26 33.26 -18.65
CA ASP A 60 4.79 32.16 -19.47
C ASP A 60 4.19 30.80 -19.09
N SER A 61 3.52 30.73 -17.96
CA SER A 61 2.83 29.52 -17.49
C SER A 61 1.62 29.86 -16.62
N LEU A 62 0.69 28.93 -16.51
CA LEU A 62 -0.47 29.08 -15.62
C LEU A 62 -0.08 29.18 -14.14
N ILE A 63 1.03 28.56 -13.74
CA ILE A 63 1.55 28.66 -12.36
C ILE A 63 2.16 30.05 -12.12
N ALA A 64 2.91 30.61 -13.07
CA ALA A 64 3.40 31.98 -12.98
C ALA A 64 2.25 33.02 -13.01
N ALA A 65 1.22 32.74 -13.80
CA ALA A 65 0.01 33.55 -13.81
C ALA A 65 -0.74 33.50 -12.46
N LEU A 66 -0.80 32.33 -11.81
CA LEU A 66 -1.39 32.13 -10.48
C LEU A 66 -0.61 32.94 -9.42
N GLU A 67 0.71 32.90 -9.46
CA GLU A 67 1.57 33.74 -8.61
C GLU A 67 1.27 35.23 -8.82
N SER A 68 1.16 35.65 -10.07
CA SER A 68 0.81 37.03 -10.43
C SER A 68 -0.60 37.43 -9.99
N ALA A 69 -1.58 36.52 -10.08
CA ALA A 69 -2.96 36.73 -9.62
C ALA A 69 -3.04 36.80 -8.08
N SER A 70 -1.99 36.37 -7.39
CA SER A 70 -1.95 36.29 -5.91
C SER A 70 -1.09 37.39 -5.27
N LYS A 71 -0.75 38.48 -5.99
CA LYS A 71 0.12 39.57 -5.49
C LYS A 71 -0.40 40.28 -4.24
N GLU A 72 -1.71 40.36 -4.06
CA GLU A 72 -2.34 40.97 -2.90
C GLU A 72 -2.55 40.00 -1.71
N GLN A 73 -2.12 38.76 -1.89
CA GLN A 73 -2.20 37.72 -0.84
C GLN A 73 -1.04 37.91 0.17
N PRO A 74 -1.17 37.36 1.40
CA PRO A 74 -0.14 37.39 2.42
C PRO A 74 1.21 36.83 1.93
N ASP A 75 2.32 37.35 2.46
CA ASP A 75 3.71 36.99 2.05
C ASP A 75 3.96 35.48 2.09
N TRP A 76 3.51 34.83 3.16
CA TRP A 76 3.66 33.37 3.30
C TRP A 76 3.01 32.59 2.14
N LEU A 77 1.87 33.06 1.61
CA LEU A 77 1.20 32.37 0.50
C LEU A 77 1.96 32.64 -0.82
N ARG A 78 2.46 33.86 -1.01
CA ARG A 78 3.29 34.21 -2.17
C ARG A 78 4.59 33.40 -2.21
N GLU A 79 5.28 33.24 -1.07
CA GLU A 79 6.47 32.39 -0.96
C GLU A 79 6.15 30.93 -1.32
N ARG A 80 5.04 30.40 -0.82
CA ARG A 80 4.63 29.02 -1.14
C ARG A 80 4.22 28.84 -2.60
N LEU A 81 3.67 29.86 -3.24
CA LEU A 81 3.36 29.84 -4.68
C LEU A 81 4.64 29.90 -5.52
N ALA A 82 5.64 30.69 -5.12
CA ALA A 82 6.94 30.69 -5.76
C ALA A 82 7.64 29.32 -5.62
N GLU A 83 7.64 28.72 -4.43
CA GLU A 83 8.11 27.35 -4.23
C GLU A 83 7.37 26.34 -5.14
N LEU A 84 6.04 26.48 -5.28
CA LEU A 84 5.26 25.62 -6.15
C LEU A 84 5.68 25.80 -7.62
N HIS A 85 5.91 27.04 -8.05
CA HIS A 85 6.41 27.36 -9.39
C HIS A 85 7.76 26.69 -9.66
N ASP A 86 8.72 26.83 -8.76
CA ASP A 86 10.05 26.18 -8.87
C ASP A 86 9.91 24.66 -8.96
N ASN A 87 9.00 24.06 -8.18
CA ASN A 87 8.72 22.63 -8.26
C ASN A 87 8.17 22.23 -9.63
N PHE A 88 7.30 23.04 -10.26
CA PHE A 88 6.82 22.76 -11.62
C PHE A 88 7.92 22.86 -12.68
N ILE A 89 8.86 23.79 -12.52
CA ILE A 89 10.04 23.88 -13.39
C ILE A 89 10.89 22.62 -13.25
N ALA A 90 11.16 22.18 -12.01
CA ALA A 90 11.97 21.00 -11.74
C ALA A 90 11.33 19.70 -12.28
N LEU A 91 10.02 19.56 -12.29
CA LEU A 91 9.31 18.39 -12.84
C LEU A 91 9.65 18.11 -14.32
N ARG A 92 10.12 19.12 -15.07
CA ARG A 92 10.48 18.97 -16.49
C ARG A 92 11.80 18.23 -16.68
N THR A 93 12.69 18.30 -15.71
CA THR A 93 14.04 17.73 -15.76
C THR A 93 14.22 16.54 -14.82
N ASP A 94 13.30 16.34 -13.87
CA ASP A 94 13.31 15.23 -12.94
C ASP A 94 13.16 13.89 -13.69
N THR A 95 13.76 12.84 -13.17
CA THR A 95 13.35 11.48 -13.52
C THR A 95 11.91 11.24 -13.10
N ALA A 96 11.24 10.28 -13.73
CA ALA A 96 9.82 9.98 -13.41
C ALA A 96 9.59 9.69 -11.91
N ARG A 97 10.56 9.05 -11.26
CA ARG A 97 10.51 8.76 -9.82
C ARG A 97 10.67 10.02 -8.98
N GLU A 98 11.68 10.84 -9.29
CA GLU A 98 11.92 12.11 -8.58
C GLU A 98 10.72 13.05 -8.74
N ALA A 99 10.13 13.11 -9.95
CA ALA A 99 8.93 13.88 -10.21
C ALA A 99 7.74 13.42 -9.34
N LEU A 100 7.53 12.09 -9.22
CA LEU A 100 6.48 11.55 -8.37
C LEU A 100 6.72 11.84 -6.89
N ASP A 101 7.97 11.70 -6.42
CA ASP A 101 8.35 12.00 -5.04
C ASP A 101 8.20 13.50 -4.75
N ARG A 102 8.54 14.38 -5.71
CA ARG A 102 8.32 15.83 -5.61
C ARG A 102 6.84 16.16 -5.48
N ILE A 103 5.99 15.61 -6.33
CA ILE A 103 4.54 15.77 -6.27
C ILE A 103 4.01 15.33 -4.91
N ARG A 104 4.46 14.19 -4.42
CA ARG A 104 3.98 13.59 -3.16
C ARG A 104 4.42 14.39 -1.94
N TYR A 105 5.67 14.80 -1.86
CA TYR A 105 6.27 15.32 -0.62
C TYR A 105 6.50 16.83 -0.62
N LYS A 106 6.81 17.45 -1.77
CA LYS A 106 7.18 18.87 -1.84
C LYS A 106 6.05 19.77 -2.31
N MET A 107 5.17 19.27 -3.19
CA MET A 107 4.08 20.08 -3.76
C MET A 107 2.79 20.03 -2.94
N GLY A 108 2.77 19.34 -1.80
CA GLY A 108 1.60 19.25 -0.92
C GLY A 108 0.51 18.28 -1.39
N TYR A 109 0.64 17.69 -2.58
CA TYR A 109 -0.37 16.79 -3.15
C TYR A 109 -0.57 15.52 -2.32
N GLY A 110 0.49 14.95 -1.75
CA GLY A 110 0.40 13.78 -0.87
C GLY A 110 -0.47 14.05 0.36
N GLY A 111 -0.33 15.21 1.00
CA GLY A 111 -1.17 15.61 2.13
C GLY A 111 -2.65 15.81 1.76
N TYR A 112 -2.91 16.22 0.51
CA TYR A 112 -4.27 16.38 0.00
C TYR A 112 -4.95 15.04 -0.30
N VAL A 113 -4.25 14.08 -0.93
CA VAL A 113 -4.86 12.90 -1.54
C VAL A 113 -4.72 11.62 -0.71
N LEU A 114 -3.63 11.44 0.05
CA LEU A 114 -3.33 10.18 0.75
C LEU A 114 -4.10 10.03 2.08
N LYS A 115 -5.43 10.06 2.00
CA LYS A 115 -6.31 10.00 3.17
C LYS A 115 -6.67 8.58 3.58
N ASP A 116 -6.74 7.66 2.63
CA ASP A 116 -7.09 6.26 2.86
C ASP A 116 -6.01 5.28 2.38
N SER A 117 -6.19 3.99 2.69
CA SER A 117 -5.26 2.93 2.30
C SER A 117 -5.21 2.72 0.79
N GLY A 118 -6.35 2.86 0.11
CA GLY A 118 -6.44 2.69 -1.32
C GLY A 118 -5.69 3.77 -2.11
N ASP A 119 -5.72 5.02 -1.64
CA ASP A 119 -4.94 6.10 -2.24
C ASP A 119 -3.42 5.88 -2.05
N LYS A 120 -3.01 5.37 -0.88
CA LYS A 120 -1.61 5.01 -0.60
C LYS A 120 -1.13 3.88 -1.49
N GLU A 121 -1.94 2.86 -1.70
CA GLU A 121 -1.64 1.74 -2.58
C GLU A 121 -1.49 2.19 -4.04
N ARG A 122 -2.38 3.04 -4.54
CA ARG A 122 -2.29 3.59 -5.91
C ARG A 122 -1.04 4.44 -6.10
N MET A 123 -0.69 5.25 -5.11
CA MET A 123 0.56 6.03 -5.14
C MET A 123 1.79 5.11 -5.12
N TYR A 124 1.74 4.01 -4.37
CA TYR A 124 2.80 3.00 -4.38
C TYR A 124 2.93 2.32 -5.75
N LEU A 125 1.82 1.93 -6.37
CA LEU A 125 1.83 1.37 -7.73
C LEU A 125 2.39 2.34 -8.76
N LEU A 126 2.01 3.64 -8.68
CA LEU A 126 2.62 4.68 -9.52
C LEU A 126 4.13 4.75 -9.31
N SER A 127 4.63 4.60 -8.07
CA SER A 127 6.07 4.63 -7.79
C SER A 127 6.84 3.46 -8.40
N ILE A 128 6.21 2.28 -8.45
CA ILE A 128 6.78 1.10 -9.12
C ILE A 128 6.85 1.32 -10.63
N LEU A 129 5.81 1.88 -11.23
CA LEU A 129 5.77 2.19 -12.66
C LEU A 129 6.79 3.29 -13.01
N ALA A 130 6.83 4.37 -12.23
CA ALA A 130 7.75 5.48 -12.43
C ALA A 130 9.23 5.06 -12.34
N ALA A 131 9.56 4.08 -11.49
CA ALA A 131 10.93 3.58 -11.35
C ALA A 131 11.51 2.95 -12.63
N ARG A 132 10.67 2.61 -13.61
CA ARG A 132 11.05 2.03 -14.89
C ARG A 132 11.15 3.04 -16.02
N GLU A 133 10.76 4.28 -15.76
CA GLU A 133 10.68 5.35 -16.76
C GLU A 133 11.76 6.40 -16.53
N LYS A 134 12.27 6.98 -17.64
CA LYS A 134 13.42 7.90 -17.59
C LYS A 134 13.02 9.28 -17.07
N ASN A 135 11.87 9.78 -17.51
CA ASN A 135 11.42 11.15 -17.22
C ASN A 135 9.88 11.21 -17.15
N THR A 136 9.36 12.39 -16.83
CA THR A 136 7.94 12.67 -16.72
C THR A 136 7.17 12.37 -18.01
N GLU A 137 7.74 12.68 -19.17
CA GLU A 137 7.08 12.47 -20.47
C GLU A 137 6.90 10.97 -20.79
N SER A 138 7.98 10.16 -20.66
CA SER A 138 7.91 8.71 -20.89
C SER A 138 6.96 8.05 -19.90
N PHE A 139 6.89 8.54 -18.67
CA PHE A 139 5.96 8.02 -17.68
C PHE A 139 4.49 8.30 -18.04
N LEU A 140 4.16 9.53 -18.47
CA LEU A 140 2.82 9.84 -18.95
C LEU A 140 2.43 9.02 -20.17
N GLN A 141 3.36 8.82 -21.11
CA GLN A 141 3.14 7.96 -22.26
C GLN A 141 2.87 6.52 -21.80
N ARG A 142 3.66 5.99 -20.88
CA ARG A 142 3.47 4.64 -20.32
C ARG A 142 2.12 4.47 -19.65
N LEU A 143 1.66 5.46 -18.90
CA LEU A 143 0.33 5.43 -18.28
C LEU A 143 -0.79 5.39 -19.32
N ARG A 144 -0.67 6.14 -20.41
CA ARG A 144 -1.63 6.11 -21.53
C ARG A 144 -1.66 4.75 -22.22
N GLU A 145 -0.49 4.15 -22.50
CA GLU A 145 -0.38 2.82 -23.08
C GLU A 145 -1.06 1.75 -22.21
N LEU A 146 -0.78 1.76 -20.91
CA LEU A 146 -1.39 0.82 -19.97
C LEU A 146 -2.90 1.00 -19.85
N GLU A 147 -3.39 2.25 -19.90
CA GLU A 147 -4.83 2.55 -19.91
C GLU A 147 -5.50 1.99 -21.17
N ASN A 148 -4.89 2.19 -22.34
CA ASN A 148 -5.38 1.65 -23.62
C ASN A 148 -5.42 0.11 -23.60
N ILE A 149 -4.32 -0.53 -23.17
CA ILE A 149 -4.27 -1.99 -22.99
C ILE A 149 -5.37 -2.48 -22.05
N SER A 150 -5.59 -1.78 -20.92
CA SER A 150 -6.64 -2.13 -19.97
C SER A 150 -8.05 -1.99 -20.54
N THR A 151 -8.24 -1.09 -21.50
CA THR A 151 -9.53 -0.86 -22.15
C THR A 151 -9.77 -1.84 -23.29
N GLU A 152 -8.77 -2.07 -24.14
CA GLU A 152 -8.84 -2.95 -25.30
C GLU A 152 -8.98 -4.43 -24.87
N ASN A 153 -8.23 -4.86 -23.85
CA ASN A 153 -8.25 -6.26 -23.39
C ASN A 153 -9.54 -6.68 -22.68
N ARG A 154 -10.50 -5.80 -22.47
CA ARG A 154 -11.84 -6.17 -21.96
C ARG A 154 -12.63 -7.05 -22.94
N THR A 155 -12.25 -7.09 -24.20
CA THR A 155 -12.89 -7.85 -25.28
C THR A 155 -12.00 -8.94 -25.84
N ALA A 156 -10.74 -9.04 -25.42
CA ALA A 156 -9.80 -10.02 -25.94
C ALA A 156 -10.13 -11.44 -25.43
N ASP A 157 -10.04 -12.41 -26.31
CA ASP A 157 -10.10 -13.85 -26.00
C ASP A 157 -8.76 -14.28 -25.34
N SER A 158 -8.55 -13.80 -24.13
CA SER A 158 -7.32 -14.06 -23.38
C SER A 158 -7.38 -15.42 -22.70
N LYS A 159 -6.32 -16.22 -22.89
CA LYS A 159 -6.14 -17.49 -22.18
C LYS A 159 -5.83 -17.32 -20.69
N LEU A 160 -5.44 -16.12 -20.25
CA LEU A 160 -5.18 -15.78 -18.85
C LEU A 160 -6.18 -14.72 -18.39
N ILE A 161 -6.92 -15.04 -17.34
CA ILE A 161 -7.92 -14.15 -16.74
C ILE A 161 -7.47 -13.85 -15.31
N LEU A 162 -7.33 -12.56 -14.97
CA LEU A 162 -7.14 -12.09 -13.61
C LEU A 162 -8.49 -11.68 -13.05
N SER A 163 -8.87 -12.26 -11.92
CA SER A 163 -10.17 -12.03 -11.30
C SER A 163 -10.07 -12.02 -9.78
N THR A 164 -10.94 -11.26 -9.13
CA THR A 164 -11.16 -11.44 -7.70
C THR A 164 -12.06 -12.66 -7.47
N ILE A 165 -12.02 -13.23 -6.27
CA ILE A 165 -12.88 -14.36 -5.90
C ILE A 165 -14.38 -14.03 -6.13
N HIS A 166 -14.80 -12.81 -5.76
CA HIS A 166 -16.16 -12.35 -5.99
C HIS A 166 -16.55 -12.28 -7.46
N SER A 167 -15.65 -11.76 -8.29
CA SER A 167 -15.90 -11.62 -9.73
C SER A 167 -15.89 -12.96 -10.47
N SER A 168 -15.30 -14.00 -9.89
CA SER A 168 -15.27 -15.36 -10.44
C SER A 168 -16.52 -16.18 -10.11
N LYS A 169 -17.43 -15.66 -9.28
CA LYS A 169 -18.66 -16.37 -8.91
C LYS A 169 -19.53 -16.67 -10.14
N GLY A 170 -19.88 -17.95 -10.32
CA GLY A 170 -20.65 -18.41 -11.48
C GLY A 170 -19.83 -18.71 -12.73
N LEU A 171 -18.52 -18.41 -12.74
CA LEU A 171 -17.60 -18.76 -13.81
C LEU A 171 -16.83 -20.03 -13.44
N GLU A 172 -16.30 -20.73 -14.46
CA GLU A 172 -15.47 -21.92 -14.28
C GLU A 172 -14.31 -21.90 -15.27
N TYR A 173 -13.16 -22.40 -14.83
CA TYR A 173 -11.92 -22.37 -15.59
C TYR A 173 -11.24 -23.75 -15.54
N ASP A 174 -10.53 -24.13 -16.59
CA ASP A 174 -9.80 -25.40 -16.59
C ASP A 174 -8.73 -25.44 -15.49
N ARG A 175 -8.00 -24.34 -15.32
CA ARG A 175 -6.97 -24.16 -14.30
C ARG A 175 -7.21 -22.90 -13.51
N VAL A 176 -7.17 -22.99 -12.18
CA VAL A 176 -7.25 -21.85 -11.27
C VAL A 176 -5.98 -21.77 -10.44
N ILE A 177 -5.41 -20.59 -10.34
CA ILE A 177 -4.27 -20.29 -9.49
C ILE A 177 -4.75 -19.29 -8.44
N ILE A 178 -4.80 -19.70 -7.18
CA ILE A 178 -5.06 -18.83 -6.04
C ILE A 178 -3.70 -18.35 -5.51
N ILE A 179 -3.43 -17.07 -5.68
CA ILE A 179 -2.23 -16.44 -5.17
C ILE A 179 -2.43 -16.00 -3.71
N ASP A 180 -1.32 -15.81 -2.98
CA ASP A 180 -1.34 -15.28 -1.62
C ASP A 180 -2.25 -16.06 -0.65
N ALA A 181 -2.24 -17.40 -0.74
CA ALA A 181 -3.00 -18.27 0.15
C ALA A 181 -2.29 -18.37 1.52
N LEU A 182 -2.33 -17.26 2.27
CA LEU A 182 -1.62 -17.00 3.52
C LEU A 182 -2.57 -16.47 4.58
N ASP A 183 -2.34 -16.81 5.84
CA ASP A 183 -3.05 -16.19 6.95
C ASP A 183 -2.80 -14.67 6.99
N GLY A 184 -3.88 -13.90 7.16
CA GLY A 184 -3.87 -12.45 7.06
C GLY A 184 -4.17 -11.89 5.66
N ILE A 185 -4.23 -12.76 4.62
CA ILE A 185 -4.64 -12.42 3.26
C ILE A 185 -5.83 -13.28 2.83
N LEU A 186 -5.68 -14.60 2.94
CA LEU A 186 -6.75 -15.58 2.70
C LEU A 186 -6.58 -16.77 3.64
N PRO A 187 -7.20 -16.75 4.83
CA PRO A 187 -8.17 -15.77 5.35
C PRO A 187 -7.56 -14.40 5.67
N SER A 188 -8.36 -13.34 5.50
CA SER A 188 -7.96 -11.95 5.80
C SER A 188 -7.93 -11.65 7.30
N VAL A 189 -8.68 -12.40 8.08
CA VAL A 189 -8.75 -12.30 9.54
C VAL A 189 -8.02 -13.50 10.15
N PRO A 190 -7.03 -13.29 11.04
CA PRO A 190 -6.45 -14.39 11.80
C PRO A 190 -7.55 -14.99 12.69
N CYS A 191 -7.65 -16.31 12.73
CA CYS A 191 -8.57 -17.03 13.62
C CYS A 191 -8.18 -16.80 15.10
N SER A 192 -8.61 -15.70 15.69
CA SER A 192 -8.37 -15.33 17.08
C SER A 192 -9.70 -15.35 17.86
N GLY A 193 -10.03 -16.38 18.43
CA GLY A 193 -10.88 -16.87 19.50
C GLY A 193 -11.93 -15.96 20.19
N ARG A 194 -12.59 -14.99 19.57
CA ARG A 194 -13.79 -14.30 20.10
C ARG A 194 -15.06 -14.81 19.43
N LEU A 195 -15.94 -15.34 20.25
CA LEU A 195 -16.89 -16.41 19.89
C LEU A 195 -18.09 -16.08 18.99
N ASP A 196 -18.45 -14.82 18.64
CA ASP A 196 -19.68 -14.58 17.88
C ASP A 196 -19.51 -13.81 16.54
N GLU A 197 -18.77 -12.74 16.48
CA GLU A 197 -18.53 -12.00 15.22
C GLU A 197 -17.39 -12.62 14.42
N GLU A 198 -16.30 -13.04 15.08
CA GLU A 198 -15.14 -13.67 14.43
C GLU A 198 -15.48 -15.02 13.80
N GLN A 199 -16.41 -15.78 14.37
CA GLN A 199 -16.88 -17.04 13.75
C GLN A 199 -17.64 -16.79 12.45
N ARG A 200 -18.42 -15.72 12.36
CA ARG A 200 -19.13 -15.36 11.13
C ARG A 200 -18.16 -14.90 10.04
N GLU A 201 -17.17 -14.08 10.41
CA GLU A 201 -16.14 -13.63 9.47
C GLU A 201 -15.28 -14.80 8.97
N THR A 202 -14.90 -15.72 9.85
CA THR A 202 -14.16 -16.94 9.47
C THR A 202 -14.97 -17.82 8.52
N LEU A 203 -16.26 -18.02 8.80
CA LEU A 203 -17.15 -18.81 7.92
C LEU A 203 -17.36 -18.13 6.55
N GLU A 204 -17.37 -16.80 6.49
CA GLU A 204 -17.42 -16.08 5.21
C GLU A 204 -16.11 -16.21 4.43
N GLU A 205 -14.97 -16.16 5.09
CA GLU A 205 -13.67 -16.39 4.46
C GLU A 205 -13.51 -17.82 3.95
N GLU A 206 -13.99 -18.82 4.72
CA GLU A 206 -14.04 -20.22 4.28
C GLU A 206 -14.92 -20.38 3.03
N ARG A 207 -16.09 -19.73 3.01
CA ARG A 207 -16.96 -19.70 1.83
C ARG A 207 -16.30 -19.05 0.63
N ARG A 208 -15.58 -17.96 0.84
CA ARG A 208 -14.80 -17.30 -0.24
C ARG A 208 -13.73 -18.24 -0.79
N PHE A 209 -12.98 -18.89 0.09
CA PHE A 209 -11.97 -19.87 -0.31
C PHE A 209 -12.59 -21.05 -1.06
N TYR A 210 -13.71 -21.60 -0.56
CA TYR A 210 -14.46 -22.66 -1.22
C TYR A 210 -14.94 -22.22 -2.62
N VAL A 211 -15.52 -21.02 -2.73
CA VAL A 211 -15.95 -20.49 -4.03
C VAL A 211 -14.77 -20.39 -4.99
N ALA A 212 -13.62 -19.88 -4.54
CA ALA A 212 -12.42 -19.78 -5.37
C ALA A 212 -11.92 -21.15 -5.83
N ALA A 213 -11.82 -22.11 -4.92
CA ALA A 213 -11.34 -23.45 -5.20
C ALA A 213 -12.26 -24.20 -6.18
N THR A 214 -13.59 -24.04 -6.02
CA THR A 214 -14.58 -24.70 -6.89
C THR A 214 -14.70 -24.08 -8.29
N ARG A 215 -13.95 -23.02 -8.59
CA ARG A 215 -13.88 -22.48 -9.96
C ARG A 215 -12.99 -23.33 -10.86
N ALA A 216 -12.16 -24.20 -10.31
CA ALA A 216 -11.28 -25.08 -11.06
C ALA A 216 -12.04 -26.33 -11.53
N LYS A 217 -12.00 -26.59 -12.86
CA LYS A 217 -12.52 -27.84 -13.46
C LYS A 217 -11.50 -28.97 -13.35
N ASN A 218 -10.25 -28.70 -13.70
CA ASN A 218 -9.23 -29.71 -13.88
C ASN A 218 -8.05 -29.55 -12.92
N GLU A 219 -7.63 -28.33 -12.64
CA GLU A 219 -6.43 -28.08 -11.83
C GLU A 219 -6.59 -26.86 -10.94
N LEU A 220 -6.29 -27.03 -9.65
CA LEU A 220 -6.22 -25.97 -8.65
C LEU A 220 -4.80 -25.86 -8.12
N ILE A 221 -4.20 -24.67 -8.26
CA ILE A 221 -2.87 -24.35 -7.74
C ILE A 221 -3.02 -23.33 -6.62
N LEU A 222 -2.50 -23.63 -5.44
CA LEU A 222 -2.49 -22.74 -4.29
C LEU A 222 -1.06 -22.25 -4.08
N MET A 223 -0.84 -20.94 -4.21
CA MET A 223 0.49 -20.35 -4.04
C MET A 223 0.67 -19.83 -2.63
N THR A 224 1.73 -20.28 -1.99
CA THR A 224 2.16 -19.89 -0.65
C THR A 224 3.61 -19.43 -0.68
N TYR A 225 4.08 -18.76 0.37
CA TYR A 225 5.47 -18.31 0.47
C TYR A 225 6.21 -19.06 1.59
N PRO A 226 7.38 -19.63 1.33
CA PRO A 226 8.08 -20.53 2.27
C PRO A 226 8.39 -19.91 3.65
N ARG A 227 8.44 -18.57 3.74
CA ARG A 227 8.80 -17.86 4.98
C ARG A 227 7.61 -17.22 5.71
N GLN A 228 6.42 -17.24 5.12
CA GLN A 228 5.24 -16.55 5.68
C GLN A 228 4.18 -17.51 6.21
N GLY A 229 4.43 -18.82 6.09
CA GLY A 229 3.46 -19.85 6.46
C GLY A 229 2.48 -20.17 5.35
N THR A 230 1.55 -21.05 5.66
CA THR A 230 0.49 -21.50 4.76
C THR A 230 -0.83 -21.11 5.40
N SER A 231 -1.82 -20.75 4.59
CA SER A 231 -3.18 -20.50 5.07
C SER A 231 -3.71 -21.68 5.89
N THR A 232 -4.32 -21.37 7.04
CA THR A 232 -4.98 -22.39 7.88
C THR A 232 -6.04 -23.18 7.11
N PHE A 233 -6.67 -22.58 6.09
CA PHE A 233 -7.62 -23.27 5.21
C PHE A 233 -6.96 -24.35 4.37
N ILE A 234 -5.72 -24.15 3.97
CA ILE A 234 -4.96 -25.14 3.19
C ILE A 234 -4.48 -26.27 4.09
N GLU A 235 -4.02 -25.96 5.29
CA GLU A 235 -3.51 -26.98 6.22
C GLU A 235 -4.56 -28.05 6.58
N GLN A 236 -5.85 -27.71 6.50
CA GLN A 236 -6.94 -28.62 6.76
C GLN A 236 -7.16 -29.63 5.63
N PHE A 237 -6.81 -29.29 4.38
CA PHE A 237 -7.06 -30.13 3.20
C PHE A 237 -5.89 -31.00 2.80
N PHE A 238 -4.67 -30.64 3.21
CA PHE A 238 -3.49 -31.43 2.86
C PHE A 238 -2.94 -32.15 4.09
N GLU A 239 -2.96 -33.46 4.07
CA GLU A 239 -2.20 -34.25 5.02
C GLU A 239 -0.73 -33.80 4.97
N LYS A 240 -0.18 -33.45 6.11
CA LYS A 240 1.21 -32.97 6.21
C LYS A 240 2.14 -33.98 5.56
N PRO A 241 2.91 -33.61 4.53
CA PRO A 241 3.99 -34.45 4.11
C PRO A 241 4.95 -34.62 5.30
N LYS A 242 5.20 -35.86 5.71
CA LYS A 242 6.26 -36.22 6.66
C LYS A 242 7.63 -35.93 6.04
N ARG A 243 7.93 -34.64 5.85
CA ARG A 243 9.28 -34.18 5.47
C ARG A 243 9.78 -33.22 6.53
N SER A 244 10.66 -33.74 7.37
CA SER A 244 11.56 -32.92 8.17
C SER A 244 12.45 -32.09 7.23
N LEU A 245 12.02 -30.89 6.89
CA LEU A 245 12.95 -29.84 6.51
C LEU A 245 13.44 -29.23 7.83
N GLY A 246 14.72 -29.42 8.11
CA GLY A 246 15.31 -29.05 9.38
C GLY A 246 15.00 -27.63 9.80
N GLY A 247 14.51 -27.48 11.01
CA GLY A 247 14.79 -26.32 11.82
C GLY A 247 13.69 -25.30 12.04
N LEU A 248 12.39 -25.49 11.67
CA LEU A 248 11.30 -24.66 12.19
C LEU A 248 10.18 -25.57 12.69
N THR A 249 10.31 -26.03 13.91
CA THR A 249 9.25 -26.70 14.65
C THR A 249 8.12 -25.71 14.92
N ARG A 250 6.86 -26.19 14.81
CA ARG A 250 5.67 -25.50 15.36
C ARG A 250 6.00 -25.00 16.77
N PRO A 251 5.50 -23.83 17.17
CA PRO A 251 5.68 -23.37 18.54
C PRO A 251 5.14 -24.47 19.47
N ASN A 252 6.04 -25.11 20.20
CA ASN A 252 5.69 -26.12 21.18
C ASN A 252 5.16 -25.39 22.42
N VAL A 253 3.94 -24.81 22.27
CA VAL A 253 3.24 -24.16 23.39
C VAL A 253 2.71 -25.31 24.27
N THR A 254 3.61 -25.85 25.07
CA THR A 254 3.27 -26.81 26.12
C THR A 254 2.82 -26.03 27.36
N GLN A 255 2.06 -26.69 28.23
CA GLN A 255 1.74 -26.15 29.56
C GLN A 255 3.01 -25.62 30.26
N LYS A 256 4.15 -26.23 30.01
CA LYS A 256 5.46 -25.81 30.54
C LYS A 256 5.92 -24.44 30.02
N THR A 257 5.64 -24.09 28.73
CA THR A 257 5.96 -22.76 28.16
C THR A 257 5.02 -21.67 28.65
N LEU A 258 3.76 -22.00 28.89
CA LEU A 258 2.80 -21.08 29.54
C LEU A 258 3.20 -20.76 30.99
N TRP A 259 3.73 -21.75 31.73
CA TRP A 259 4.26 -21.53 33.08
C TRP A 259 5.55 -20.70 33.06
N ALA A 260 6.44 -20.96 32.12
CA ALA A 260 7.70 -20.19 31.97
C ALA A 260 7.43 -18.72 31.57
N ALA A 261 6.32 -18.42 30.90
CA ALA A 261 5.94 -17.04 30.54
C ALA A 261 5.65 -16.15 31.79
N LYS A 262 5.35 -16.74 32.94
CA LYS A 262 5.13 -16.01 34.19
C LYS A 262 6.40 -15.33 34.75
N ASP A 263 7.56 -15.78 34.32
CA ASP A 263 8.85 -15.20 34.73
C ASP A 263 9.21 -13.95 33.90
N TYR A 264 8.40 -13.62 32.89
CA TYR A 264 8.59 -12.49 31.97
C TYR A 264 7.62 -11.36 32.33
N PHE A 265 8.04 -10.43 33.13
CA PHE A 265 7.23 -9.30 33.65
C PHE A 265 7.92 -7.96 33.30
N PRO A 266 7.22 -6.83 33.40
CA PRO A 266 7.82 -5.51 33.17
C PRO A 266 9.08 -5.29 34.02
N GLY A 267 10.15 -4.81 33.40
CA GLY A 267 11.48 -4.64 33.99
C GLY A 267 12.42 -5.84 33.79
N THR A 268 11.94 -6.99 33.32
CA THR A 268 12.79 -8.16 33.06
C THR A 268 13.71 -7.92 31.85
N GLN A 269 15.00 -8.23 32.02
CA GLN A 269 15.97 -8.22 30.95
C GLN A 269 15.91 -9.55 30.17
N VAL A 270 15.82 -9.43 28.86
CA VAL A 270 15.68 -10.56 27.95
C VAL A 270 16.68 -10.48 26.80
N GLU A 271 17.00 -11.61 26.24
CA GLU A 271 17.82 -11.74 25.03
C GLU A 271 17.02 -12.44 23.95
N HIS A 272 16.82 -11.78 22.83
CA HIS A 272 16.15 -12.33 21.65
C HIS A 272 17.19 -12.71 20.59
N SER A 273 17.03 -13.89 20.01
CA SER A 273 18.00 -14.45 19.04
C SER A 273 18.26 -13.55 17.81
N VAL A 274 17.31 -12.68 17.44
CA VAL A 274 17.41 -11.79 16.27
C VAL A 274 17.66 -10.33 16.69
N PHE A 275 16.98 -9.85 17.76
CA PHE A 275 17.00 -8.44 18.17
C PHE A 275 17.99 -8.13 19.30
N GLY A 276 18.67 -9.16 19.83
CA GLY A 276 19.65 -9.01 20.92
C GLY A 276 19.01 -8.71 22.27
N GLN A 277 19.74 -8.00 23.13
CA GLN A 277 19.31 -7.71 24.49
C GLN A 277 18.27 -6.58 24.51
N GLY A 278 17.26 -6.75 25.37
CA GLY A 278 16.19 -5.79 25.58
C GLY A 278 15.58 -5.89 26.97
N THR A 279 14.68 -4.97 27.28
CA THR A 279 13.93 -4.91 28.54
C THR A 279 12.45 -4.94 28.25
N ILE A 280 11.70 -5.78 28.93
CA ILE A 280 10.24 -5.82 28.86
C ILE A 280 9.69 -4.57 29.55
N THR A 281 8.89 -3.79 28.83
CA THR A 281 8.26 -2.58 29.37
C THR A 281 6.80 -2.79 29.78
N GLU A 282 6.10 -3.69 29.08
CA GLU A 282 4.70 -3.99 29.33
C GLU A 282 4.39 -5.45 28.98
N VAL A 283 3.49 -6.08 29.74
CA VAL A 283 2.94 -7.40 29.41
C VAL A 283 1.42 -7.33 29.50
N LYS A 284 0.74 -7.63 28.40
CA LYS A 284 -0.73 -7.73 28.30
C LYS A 284 -1.10 -9.15 27.88
N GLY A 285 -1.56 -9.97 28.82
CA GLY A 285 -1.82 -11.39 28.56
C GLY A 285 -0.54 -12.11 28.14
N GLU A 286 -0.52 -12.66 26.94
CA GLU A 286 0.63 -13.36 26.37
C GLU A 286 1.58 -12.47 25.56
N LEU A 287 1.23 -11.19 25.36
CA LEU A 287 1.98 -10.23 24.56
C LEU A 287 2.87 -9.36 25.43
N ALA A 288 4.16 -9.37 25.17
CA ALA A 288 5.14 -8.49 25.81
C ALA A 288 5.64 -7.41 24.86
N THR A 289 5.70 -6.17 25.35
CA THR A 289 6.39 -5.08 24.66
C THR A 289 7.83 -5.01 25.18
N VAL A 290 8.79 -5.12 24.27
CA VAL A 290 10.22 -5.15 24.59
C VAL A 290 10.92 -3.98 23.89
N ILE A 291 11.70 -3.21 24.65
CA ILE A 291 12.63 -2.21 24.10
C ILE A 291 14.01 -2.85 24.06
N PHE A 292 14.56 -2.94 22.87
CA PHE A 292 15.89 -3.51 22.62
C PHE A 292 16.99 -2.44 22.73
N ARG A 293 18.23 -2.84 22.98
CA ARG A 293 19.38 -1.92 23.04
C ARG A 293 19.64 -1.17 21.74
N SER A 294 19.14 -1.70 20.62
CA SER A 294 19.15 -1.02 19.31
C SER A 294 18.25 0.21 19.24
N GLY A 295 17.42 0.46 20.28
CA GLY A 295 16.39 1.51 20.28
C GLY A 295 15.05 1.06 19.70
N GLU A 296 14.97 -0.14 19.12
CA GLU A 296 13.72 -0.66 18.56
C GLU A 296 12.79 -1.19 19.62
N THR A 297 11.49 -0.89 19.46
CA THR A 297 10.42 -1.47 20.29
C THR A 297 9.65 -2.50 19.49
N LYS A 298 9.53 -3.71 20.03
CA LYS A 298 8.78 -4.82 19.41
C LYS A 298 7.76 -5.40 20.38
N LYS A 299 6.63 -5.85 19.84
CA LYS A 299 5.64 -6.65 20.57
C LYS A 299 5.88 -8.12 20.26
N LEU A 300 6.15 -8.91 21.28
CA LEU A 300 6.51 -10.33 21.17
C LEU A 300 5.48 -11.20 21.88
N MET A 301 5.06 -12.29 21.25
CA MET A 301 4.19 -13.27 21.89
C MET A 301 5.05 -14.24 22.71
N LEU A 302 5.00 -14.12 24.03
CA LEU A 302 5.86 -14.83 24.97
C LEU A 302 5.84 -16.34 24.77
N PRO A 303 4.67 -17.04 24.71
CA PRO A 303 4.66 -18.51 24.59
C PRO A 303 5.36 -18.99 23.30
N ILE A 304 5.22 -18.25 22.23
CA ILE A 304 5.84 -18.59 20.93
C ILE A 304 7.35 -18.34 20.98
N CYS A 305 7.77 -17.18 21.48
CA CYS A 305 9.18 -16.82 21.52
C CYS A 305 9.97 -17.71 22.51
N ILE A 306 9.36 -18.08 23.64
CA ILE A 306 9.96 -18.98 24.62
C ILE A 306 9.97 -20.41 24.10
N GLY A 307 8.86 -20.89 23.53
CA GLY A 307 8.73 -22.26 23.01
C GLY A 307 9.67 -22.56 21.86
N ASN A 308 10.00 -21.57 21.06
CA ASN A 308 10.96 -21.67 19.96
C ASN A 308 12.40 -21.32 20.38
N GLY A 309 12.65 -21.03 21.66
CA GLY A 309 13.97 -20.65 22.15
C GLY A 309 14.47 -19.29 21.61
N LEU A 310 13.58 -18.48 21.04
CA LEU A 310 13.91 -17.16 20.49
C LEU A 310 14.13 -16.10 21.56
N LEU A 311 13.48 -16.25 22.74
CA LEU A 311 13.56 -15.32 23.86
C LEU A 311 14.04 -16.06 25.11
N LYS A 312 15.07 -15.54 25.77
CA LYS A 312 15.63 -16.08 27.01
C LYS A 312 15.76 -14.98 28.05
N LEU A 313 15.68 -15.38 29.33
CA LEU A 313 16.02 -14.49 30.43
C LEU A 313 17.54 -14.28 30.50
N VAL A 314 17.94 -13.03 30.63
CA VAL A 314 19.36 -12.74 30.95
C VAL A 314 19.55 -13.05 32.44
N LYS A 315 20.28 -14.14 32.72
CA LYS A 315 20.67 -14.45 34.10
C LYS A 315 21.60 -13.34 34.59
N LYS A 316 21.28 -12.79 35.79
CA LYS A 316 22.18 -11.91 36.53
C LYS A 316 23.43 -12.65 36.93
#